data_9c142f339d6f6776ed0fc8b2ac5b60d3
#
_entry.id   9c142f339d6f6776ed0fc8b2ac5b60d3
#
_cell.length_a   1.000
_cell.length_b   1.000
_cell.length_c   1.000
_cell.angle_alpha   90.00
_cell.angle_beta   90.00
_cell.angle_gamma   90.00
#
_symmetry.space_group_name_H-M   'P 1'
#
loop_
_entity.id
_entity.type
_entity.pdbx_description
1 polymer ?
#
loop_
_entity_poly.entity_id
_entity_poly.type
_entity_poly.pdbx_seq_one_letter_code
_entity_poly.pdbx_strand_id
1 'polypeptide(L)'
;MFVQIPWDNNSEALAKWANAQTGFPWIDAIMTQLKEEGWIHHLARHATACFLTRGDLWVSWEDGMRVFDELLLDADWSVNAGTWMWLSCSSFFQQFFHCYCPVKFGRKADANGDFIRRYLPVLKNFPTRYIHEPWTAPDAVQKSAKCIIGQDYPKPMCNHEYVSKLNMERMKQIFNQLAQFRRSGQTGPGIPHELLAQMKKIPKIPGEISVSGGTMGPPDVPDNRKAGGGGRHSSLDYTETAANTRDTIPDYRQ
;
A
#
# COMPACT_ATOMS: atom_id res chain seq x y z
N MET A 1 21.64 1.47 -9.23
CA MET A 1 22.14 2.24 -8.08
C MET A 1 21.17 1.99 -6.92
N PHE A 2 21.66 1.49 -5.82
CA PHE A 2 20.87 1.20 -4.62
C PHE A 2 20.63 2.48 -3.81
N VAL A 3 19.41 2.72 -3.39
CA VAL A 3 19.02 3.87 -2.55
C VAL A 3 18.67 3.35 -1.17
N GLN A 4 19.42 3.75 -0.17
CA GLN A 4 19.12 3.42 1.21
C GLN A 4 18.05 4.34 1.75
N ILE A 5 16.83 3.84 1.84
CA ILE A 5 15.68 4.56 2.38
C ILE A 5 15.61 4.31 3.89
N PRO A 6 15.43 5.35 4.72
CA PRO A 6 15.31 5.19 6.17
C PRO A 6 13.92 4.70 6.55
N TRP A 7 13.68 3.39 6.37
CA TRP A 7 12.44 2.75 6.77
C TRP A 7 12.23 2.80 8.28
N ASP A 8 10.97 2.78 8.69
CA ASP A 8 10.61 2.66 10.10
C ASP A 8 10.76 1.20 10.56
N ASN A 9 11.24 0.99 11.79
CA ASN A 9 11.29 -0.33 12.40
C ASN A 9 9.97 -0.55 13.18
N ASN A 10 8.97 -1.12 12.50
CA ASN A 10 7.66 -1.38 13.07
C ASN A 10 7.27 -2.86 12.89
N SER A 11 7.72 -3.67 13.84
CA SER A 11 7.47 -5.12 13.85
C SER A 11 5.98 -5.47 14.01
N GLU A 12 5.22 -4.64 14.72
CA GLU A 12 3.77 -4.85 14.86
C GLU A 12 3.04 -4.65 13.52
N ALA A 13 3.38 -3.59 12.77
CA ALA A 13 2.81 -3.36 11.45
C ALA A 13 3.19 -4.48 10.47
N LEU A 14 4.44 -4.93 10.49
CA LEU A 14 4.89 -6.08 9.72
C LEU A 14 4.09 -7.34 10.06
N ALA A 15 3.92 -7.64 11.34
CA ALA A 15 3.18 -8.81 11.79
C ALA A 15 1.70 -8.76 11.38
N LYS A 16 1.04 -7.61 11.51
CA LYS A 16 -0.35 -7.43 11.05
C LYS A 16 -0.48 -7.63 9.55
N TRP A 17 0.44 -7.06 8.76
CA TRP A 17 0.46 -7.25 7.32
C TRP A 17 0.69 -8.72 6.94
N ALA A 18 1.70 -9.37 7.50
CA ALA A 18 2.00 -10.77 7.24
C ALA A 18 0.86 -11.72 7.65
N ASN A 19 0.10 -11.36 8.69
CA ASN A 19 -1.01 -12.16 9.21
C ASN A 19 -2.39 -11.79 8.63
N ALA A 20 -2.45 -10.95 7.58
CA ALA A 20 -3.72 -10.54 6.97
C ALA A 20 -4.67 -9.84 7.96
N GLN A 21 -4.12 -8.92 8.75
CA GLN A 21 -4.83 -8.18 9.81
C GLN A 21 -4.70 -6.66 9.64
N THR A 22 -4.57 -6.20 8.41
CA THR A 22 -4.41 -4.77 8.11
C THR A 22 -5.71 -4.00 8.22
N GLY A 23 -6.86 -4.68 8.13
CA GLY A 23 -8.17 -4.08 8.03
C GLY A 23 -8.51 -3.54 6.64
N PHE A 24 -7.65 -3.81 5.64
CA PHE A 24 -7.91 -3.54 4.23
C PHE A 24 -8.22 -4.86 3.52
N PRO A 25 -9.49 -5.17 3.19
CA PRO A 25 -9.91 -6.48 2.71
C PRO A 25 -9.15 -6.97 1.48
N TRP A 26 -8.80 -6.09 0.55
CA TRP A 26 -8.01 -6.45 -0.62
C TRP A 26 -6.60 -6.95 -0.25
N ILE A 27 -5.92 -6.23 0.65
CA ILE A 27 -4.58 -6.62 1.12
C ILE A 27 -4.65 -7.91 1.94
N ASP A 28 -5.62 -7.99 2.86
CA ASP A 28 -5.77 -9.14 3.75
C ASP A 28 -6.16 -10.40 2.98
N ALA A 29 -7.02 -10.30 1.97
CA ALA A 29 -7.37 -11.44 1.10
C ALA A 29 -6.15 -11.96 0.31
N ILE A 30 -5.29 -11.06 -0.19
CA ILE A 30 -4.06 -11.44 -0.89
C ILE A 30 -3.10 -12.16 0.07
N MET A 31 -2.89 -11.61 1.26
CA MET A 31 -1.97 -12.22 2.24
C MET A 31 -2.52 -13.55 2.78
N THR A 32 -3.84 -13.70 2.86
CA THR A 32 -4.47 -14.99 3.18
C THR A 32 -4.23 -16.00 2.07
N GLN A 33 -4.44 -15.63 0.80
CA GLN A 33 -4.13 -16.50 -0.34
C GLN A 33 -2.67 -16.93 -0.33
N LEU A 34 -1.74 -16.00 -0.09
CA LEU A 34 -0.32 -16.31 -0.01
C LEU A 34 -0.03 -17.39 1.03
N LYS A 35 -0.64 -17.29 2.22
CA LYS A 35 -0.46 -18.26 3.31
C LYS A 35 -1.09 -19.62 3.02
N GLU A 36 -2.24 -19.65 2.35
CA GLU A 36 -2.98 -20.88 2.09
C GLU A 36 -2.47 -21.62 0.84
N GLU A 37 -2.11 -20.89 -0.22
CA GLU A 37 -1.79 -21.46 -1.53
C GLU A 37 -0.29 -21.36 -1.86
N GLY A 38 0.51 -20.57 -1.16
CA GLY A 38 1.93 -20.35 -1.45
C GLY A 38 2.17 -19.60 -2.77
N TRP A 39 1.14 -19.00 -3.33
CA TRP A 39 1.23 -18.28 -4.60
C TRP A 39 0.20 -17.16 -4.70
N ILE A 40 0.62 -16.04 -5.27
CA ILE A 40 -0.25 -14.90 -5.60
C ILE A 40 0.15 -14.28 -6.94
N HIS A 41 -0.82 -13.73 -7.64
CA HIS A 41 -0.62 -13.05 -8.92
C HIS A 41 0.36 -11.87 -8.78
N HIS A 42 1.16 -11.56 -9.83
CA HIS A 42 2.18 -10.51 -9.76
C HIS A 42 1.61 -9.13 -9.37
N LEU A 43 0.41 -8.76 -9.83
CA LEU A 43 -0.24 -7.50 -9.41
C LEU A 43 -0.62 -7.49 -7.94
N ALA A 44 -0.92 -8.63 -7.35
CA ALA A 44 -1.15 -8.78 -5.93
C ALA A 44 0.15 -8.57 -5.14
N ARG A 45 1.28 -9.11 -5.62
CA ARG A 45 2.62 -8.83 -5.06
C ARG A 45 2.94 -7.33 -5.08
N HIS A 46 2.60 -6.65 -6.19
CA HIS A 46 2.77 -5.20 -6.30
C HIS A 46 1.93 -4.42 -5.28
N ALA A 47 0.66 -4.79 -5.13
CA ALA A 47 -0.25 -4.12 -4.20
C ALA A 47 0.23 -4.25 -2.74
N THR A 48 0.54 -5.47 -2.31
CA THR A 48 0.96 -5.75 -0.94
C THR A 48 2.34 -5.21 -0.60
N ALA A 49 3.29 -5.26 -1.55
CA ALA A 49 4.62 -4.68 -1.36
C ALA A 49 4.59 -3.15 -1.32
N CYS A 50 3.78 -2.51 -2.17
CA CYS A 50 3.59 -1.07 -2.11
C CYS A 50 2.96 -0.65 -0.78
N PHE A 51 1.93 -1.38 -0.31
CA PHE A 51 1.26 -1.13 0.96
C PHE A 51 2.22 -1.22 2.14
N LEU A 52 3.03 -2.28 2.22
CA LEU A 52 4.00 -2.46 3.29
C LEU A 52 5.06 -1.36 3.31
N THR A 53 5.53 -0.93 2.15
CA THR A 53 6.68 -0.04 2.02
C THR A 53 6.25 1.43 1.89
N ARG A 54 6.50 2.02 0.74
CA ARG A 54 6.31 3.45 0.45
C ARG A 54 4.85 3.91 0.34
N GLY A 55 3.92 2.98 0.21
CA GLY A 55 2.49 3.31 0.12
C GLY A 55 1.93 3.71 1.46
N ASP A 56 1.92 2.79 2.42
CA ASP A 56 1.18 2.97 3.67
C ASP A 56 2.05 2.79 4.92
N LEU A 57 2.73 1.66 5.10
CA LEU A 57 3.30 1.31 6.40
C LEU A 57 4.74 1.79 6.63
N TRP A 58 5.45 2.17 5.57
CA TRP A 58 6.86 2.62 5.62
C TRP A 58 7.81 1.61 6.29
N VAL A 59 7.52 0.32 6.18
CA VAL A 59 8.36 -0.78 6.68
C VAL A 59 9.36 -1.19 5.61
N SER A 60 10.53 -1.72 6.05
CA SER A 60 11.59 -2.16 5.14
C SER A 60 11.11 -3.21 4.13
N TRP A 61 11.49 -3.03 2.87
CA TRP A 61 11.25 -4.00 1.81
C TRP A 61 11.96 -5.34 2.10
N GLU A 62 13.08 -5.33 2.81
CA GLU A 62 13.83 -6.53 3.19
C GLU A 62 13.01 -7.43 4.13
N ASP A 63 12.25 -6.83 5.04
CA ASP A 63 11.37 -7.57 5.94
C ASP A 63 10.19 -8.21 5.18
N GLY A 64 9.60 -7.46 4.25
CA GLY A 64 8.55 -8.01 3.37
C GLY A 64 9.07 -9.12 2.44
N MET A 65 10.28 -8.95 1.90
CA MET A 65 10.95 -9.96 1.08
C MET A 65 11.13 -11.27 1.84
N ARG A 66 11.57 -11.23 3.11
CA ARG A 66 11.73 -12.44 3.93
C ARG A 66 10.41 -13.19 4.12
N VAL A 67 9.31 -12.46 4.36
CA VAL A 67 7.97 -13.08 4.45
C VAL A 67 7.58 -13.77 3.14
N PHE A 68 7.91 -13.17 2.01
CA PHE A 68 7.66 -13.78 0.70
C PHE A 68 8.57 -14.99 0.43
N ASP A 69 9.85 -14.94 0.83
CA ASP A 69 10.78 -16.08 0.72
C ASP A 69 10.29 -17.29 1.54
N GLU A 70 9.66 -17.05 2.69
CA GLU A 70 9.11 -18.11 3.53
C GLU A 70 7.81 -18.72 2.99
N LEU A 71 6.96 -17.92 2.33
CA LEU A 71 5.59 -18.33 1.98
C LEU A 71 5.42 -18.69 0.50
N LEU A 72 6.21 -18.12 -0.43
CA LEU A 72 6.07 -18.37 -1.85
C LEU A 72 6.72 -19.68 -2.28
N LEU A 73 5.97 -20.53 -2.97
CA LEU A 73 6.48 -21.77 -3.59
C LEU A 73 7.41 -21.50 -4.79
N ASP A 74 7.22 -20.34 -5.44
CA ASP A 74 8.01 -19.89 -6.58
C ASP A 74 9.06 -18.84 -6.20
N ALA A 75 9.50 -18.81 -4.95
CA ALA A 75 10.50 -17.87 -4.46
C ALA A 75 11.86 -18.13 -5.09
N ASP A 76 12.20 -17.36 -6.11
CA ASP A 76 13.59 -17.16 -6.54
C ASP A 76 14.15 -15.93 -5.82
N TRP A 77 15.27 -16.09 -5.13
CA TRP A 77 15.82 -15.01 -4.31
C TRP A 77 16.14 -13.75 -5.13
N SER A 78 16.70 -13.90 -6.33
CA SER A 78 17.07 -12.76 -7.18
C SER A 78 15.85 -12.03 -7.71
N VAL A 79 14.84 -12.78 -8.17
CA VAL A 79 13.59 -12.23 -8.69
C VAL A 79 12.80 -11.57 -7.57
N ASN A 80 12.69 -12.21 -6.41
CA ASN A 80 11.99 -11.67 -5.25
C ASN A 80 12.68 -10.37 -4.77
N ALA A 81 13.99 -10.40 -4.50
CA ALA A 81 14.74 -9.22 -4.08
C ALA A 81 14.67 -8.08 -5.10
N GLY A 82 14.86 -8.38 -6.39
CA GLY A 82 14.76 -7.39 -7.47
C GLY A 82 13.40 -6.73 -7.57
N THR A 83 12.33 -7.51 -7.44
CA THR A 83 10.95 -7.02 -7.46
C THR A 83 10.67 -6.13 -6.26
N TRP A 84 11.08 -6.53 -5.05
CA TRP A 84 10.92 -5.72 -3.84
C TRP A 84 11.69 -4.40 -3.91
N MET A 85 12.96 -4.42 -4.38
CA MET A 85 13.74 -3.20 -4.58
C MET A 85 13.10 -2.26 -5.60
N TRP A 86 12.53 -2.82 -6.66
CA TRP A 86 11.82 -2.04 -7.68
C TRP A 86 10.54 -1.39 -7.11
N LEU A 87 9.69 -2.18 -6.43
CA LEU A 87 8.42 -1.70 -5.88
C LEU A 87 8.58 -0.71 -4.74
N SER A 88 9.63 -0.85 -3.92
CA SER A 88 9.97 0.10 -2.87
C SER A 88 10.70 1.35 -3.38
N CYS A 89 11.03 1.40 -4.67
CA CYS A 89 11.87 2.45 -5.29
C CYS A 89 13.29 2.55 -4.69
N SER A 90 13.79 1.48 -4.09
CA SER A 90 15.14 1.42 -3.51
C SER A 90 16.21 1.19 -4.56
N SER A 91 15.89 0.52 -5.69
CA SER A 91 16.79 0.28 -6.81
C SER A 91 16.03 0.10 -8.11
N PHE A 92 16.73 0.23 -9.26
CA PHE A 92 16.25 0.02 -10.63
C PHE A 92 15.14 0.99 -11.08
N PHE A 93 14.29 1.46 -10.18
CA PHE A 93 13.12 2.27 -10.46
C PHE A 93 13.17 3.58 -9.69
N GLN A 94 12.99 4.70 -10.39
CA GLN A 94 13.11 6.03 -9.81
C GLN A 94 11.77 6.79 -9.75
N GLN A 95 10.70 6.22 -10.30
CA GLN A 95 9.37 6.82 -10.30
C GLN A 95 8.55 6.30 -9.13
N PHE A 96 8.32 7.14 -8.14
CA PHE A 96 7.57 6.81 -6.93
C PHE A 96 6.17 7.45 -6.88
N PHE A 97 5.75 8.11 -7.98
CA PHE A 97 4.50 8.86 -8.05
C PHE A 97 3.25 7.98 -8.02
N HIS A 98 3.37 6.73 -8.44
CA HIS A 98 2.24 5.80 -8.43
C HIS A 98 2.21 5.03 -7.11
N CYS A 99 1.14 5.25 -6.32
CA CYS A 99 0.83 4.47 -5.15
C CYS A 99 -0.43 3.65 -5.41
N TYR A 100 -0.35 2.34 -5.17
CA TYR A 100 -1.50 1.44 -5.31
C TYR A 100 -2.46 1.67 -4.14
N CYS A 101 -3.57 2.39 -4.39
CA CYS A 101 -4.61 2.53 -3.38
C CYS A 101 -5.25 1.16 -3.11
N PRO A 102 -5.21 0.63 -1.88
CA PRO A 102 -5.68 -0.72 -1.56
C PRO A 102 -7.17 -0.90 -1.83
N VAL A 103 -7.95 0.17 -1.75
CA VAL A 103 -9.39 0.16 -2.02
C VAL A 103 -9.69 0.24 -3.51
N LYS A 104 -9.14 1.27 -4.19
CA LYS A 104 -9.42 1.50 -5.63
C LYS A 104 -8.90 0.36 -6.49
N PHE A 105 -7.73 -0.19 -6.13
CA PHE A 105 -7.15 -1.30 -6.85
C PHE A 105 -7.99 -2.58 -6.67
N GLY A 106 -8.42 -2.85 -5.43
CA GLY A 106 -9.33 -3.96 -5.14
C GLY A 106 -10.64 -3.85 -5.91
N ARG A 107 -11.28 -2.68 -5.93
CA ARG A 107 -12.50 -2.45 -6.71
C ARG A 107 -12.33 -2.67 -8.21
N LYS A 108 -11.15 -2.35 -8.76
CA LYS A 108 -10.86 -2.59 -10.17
C LYS A 108 -10.60 -4.06 -10.49
N ALA A 109 -9.90 -4.77 -9.62
CA ALA A 109 -9.49 -6.16 -9.84
C ALA A 109 -10.57 -7.17 -9.43
N ASP A 110 -11.37 -6.87 -8.41
CA ASP A 110 -12.40 -7.71 -7.81
C ASP A 110 -13.68 -6.91 -7.57
N ALA A 111 -14.30 -6.43 -8.65
CA ALA A 111 -15.43 -5.50 -8.58
C ALA A 111 -16.60 -6.01 -7.73
N ASN A 112 -16.86 -7.31 -7.76
CA ASN A 112 -17.94 -7.94 -6.99
C ASN A 112 -17.51 -8.33 -5.57
N GLY A 113 -16.23 -8.37 -5.26
CA GLY A 113 -15.70 -8.83 -3.99
C GLY A 113 -15.68 -10.36 -3.84
N ASP A 114 -15.66 -11.09 -4.95
CA ASP A 114 -15.69 -12.56 -4.94
C ASP A 114 -14.36 -13.12 -4.41
N PHE A 115 -13.24 -12.53 -4.80
CA PHE A 115 -11.92 -12.85 -4.28
C PHE A 115 -11.82 -12.58 -2.77
N ILE A 116 -12.28 -11.41 -2.34
CA ILE A 116 -12.32 -11.05 -0.91
C ILE A 116 -13.16 -12.07 -0.13
N ARG A 117 -14.36 -12.43 -0.62
CA ARG A 117 -15.25 -13.39 0.07
C ARG A 117 -14.65 -14.78 0.14
N ARG A 118 -13.86 -15.17 -0.87
CA ARG A 118 -13.19 -16.48 -0.91
C ARG A 118 -12.17 -16.59 0.21
N TYR A 119 -11.28 -15.60 0.35
CA TYR A 119 -10.15 -15.65 1.29
C TYR A 119 -10.45 -15.03 2.66
N LEU A 120 -11.53 -14.25 2.76
CA LEU A 120 -12.00 -13.67 4.02
C LEU A 120 -13.48 -14.04 4.27
N PRO A 121 -13.76 -15.29 4.67
CA PRO A 121 -15.14 -15.77 4.88
C PRO A 121 -15.93 -14.95 5.90
N VAL A 122 -15.26 -14.28 6.84
CA VAL A 122 -15.87 -13.37 7.82
C VAL A 122 -16.61 -12.21 7.15
N LEU A 123 -16.15 -11.77 5.96
CA LEU A 123 -16.77 -10.71 5.17
C LEU A 123 -17.80 -11.22 4.15
N LYS A 124 -18.07 -12.53 4.10
CA LYS A 124 -18.90 -13.18 3.06
C LYS A 124 -20.25 -12.51 2.84
N ASN A 125 -20.89 -12.07 3.92
CA ASN A 125 -22.25 -11.52 3.87
C ASN A 125 -22.29 -10.01 3.66
N PHE A 126 -21.13 -9.35 3.54
CA PHE A 126 -21.14 -7.91 3.26
C PHE A 126 -21.67 -7.63 1.85
N PRO A 127 -22.56 -6.62 1.69
CA PRO A 127 -22.97 -6.14 0.37
C PRO A 127 -21.76 -5.67 -0.45
N THR A 128 -21.78 -5.91 -1.76
CA THR A 128 -20.69 -5.56 -2.69
C THR A 128 -20.25 -4.09 -2.57
N ARG A 129 -21.19 -3.18 -2.34
CA ARG A 129 -20.88 -1.75 -2.17
C ARG A 129 -19.94 -1.45 -0.99
N TYR A 130 -19.88 -2.31 0.03
CA TYR A 130 -19.07 -2.12 1.23
C TYR A 130 -17.91 -3.10 1.36
N ILE A 131 -17.84 -4.13 0.51
CA ILE A 131 -16.89 -5.23 0.65
C ILE A 131 -15.42 -4.77 0.66
N HIS A 132 -15.10 -3.69 -0.05
CA HIS A 132 -13.75 -3.12 -0.12
C HIS A 132 -13.46 -2.12 0.99
N GLU A 133 -14.50 -1.57 1.62
CA GLU A 133 -14.41 -0.59 2.72
C GLU A 133 -15.47 -0.90 3.78
N PRO A 134 -15.42 -2.07 4.43
CA PRO A 134 -16.48 -2.50 5.35
C PRO A 134 -16.63 -1.60 6.57
N TRP A 135 -15.60 -0.84 6.93
CA TRP A 135 -15.64 0.16 8.01
C TRP A 135 -16.54 1.36 7.70
N THR A 136 -16.95 1.57 6.45
CA THR A 136 -17.89 2.62 6.04
C THR A 136 -19.34 2.16 6.11
N ALA A 137 -19.57 0.87 6.35
CA ALA A 137 -20.92 0.32 6.42
C ALA A 137 -21.62 0.75 7.71
N PRO A 138 -22.89 1.18 7.65
CA PRO A 138 -23.70 1.46 8.86
C PRO A 138 -23.78 0.22 9.76
N ASP A 139 -23.94 0.44 11.07
CA ASP A 139 -24.03 -0.64 12.07
C ASP A 139 -25.13 -1.66 11.74
N ALA A 140 -26.26 -1.22 11.19
CA ALA A 140 -27.33 -2.11 10.78
C ALA A 140 -26.89 -3.09 9.69
N VAL A 141 -26.03 -2.63 8.75
CA VAL A 141 -25.48 -3.47 7.68
C VAL A 141 -24.45 -4.45 8.25
N GLN A 142 -23.57 -3.99 9.15
CA GLN A 142 -22.58 -4.83 9.82
C GLN A 142 -23.25 -5.94 10.62
N LYS A 143 -24.30 -5.61 11.40
CA LYS A 143 -25.10 -6.58 12.15
C LYS A 143 -25.79 -7.59 11.23
N SER A 144 -26.38 -7.14 10.13
CA SER A 144 -27.00 -8.01 9.12
C SER A 144 -25.99 -8.93 8.45
N ALA A 145 -24.78 -8.45 8.19
CA ALA A 145 -23.67 -9.23 7.66
C ALA A 145 -23.07 -10.20 8.70
N LYS A 146 -23.45 -10.10 9.96
CA LYS A 146 -22.89 -10.85 11.11
C LYS A 146 -21.37 -10.66 11.24
N CYS A 147 -20.89 -9.44 10.98
CA CYS A 147 -19.49 -9.10 11.13
C CYS A 147 -19.39 -7.62 11.53
N ILE A 148 -18.91 -7.37 12.74
CA ILE A 148 -18.71 -6.04 13.32
C ILE A 148 -17.25 -5.65 13.15
N ILE A 149 -17.01 -4.56 12.46
CA ILE A 149 -15.66 -4.07 12.22
C ILE A 149 -15.05 -3.55 13.52
N GLY A 150 -13.88 -4.08 13.86
CA GLY A 150 -13.18 -3.85 15.13
C GLY A 150 -13.44 -4.93 16.19
N GLN A 151 -14.30 -5.91 15.90
CA GLN A 151 -14.55 -7.09 16.75
C GLN A 151 -14.27 -8.37 15.95
N ASP A 152 -15.00 -8.61 14.86
CA ASP A 152 -14.90 -9.82 14.04
C ASP A 152 -13.87 -9.68 12.91
N TYR A 153 -13.66 -8.46 12.43
CA TYR A 153 -12.67 -8.10 11.44
C TYR A 153 -11.99 -6.78 11.84
N PRO A 154 -10.65 -6.64 11.67
CA PRO A 154 -9.94 -5.47 12.17
C PRO A 154 -10.39 -4.17 11.47
N LYS A 155 -10.29 -3.06 12.22
CA LYS A 155 -10.36 -1.72 11.61
C LYS A 155 -9.11 -1.47 10.77
N PRO A 156 -9.20 -0.59 9.73
CA PRO A 156 -8.01 -0.18 8.99
C PRO A 156 -6.92 0.30 9.93
N MET A 157 -5.73 -0.27 9.80
CA MET A 157 -4.58 0.05 10.66
C MET A 157 -3.98 1.43 10.40
N CYS A 158 -4.37 2.08 9.30
CA CYS A 158 -3.95 3.44 8.98
C CYS A 158 -5.02 4.15 8.12
N ASN A 159 -4.93 5.46 8.04
CA ASN A 159 -5.68 6.24 7.06
C ASN A 159 -4.86 6.33 5.77
N HIS A 160 -5.20 5.51 4.78
CA HIS A 160 -4.49 5.44 3.50
C HIS A 160 -4.31 6.81 2.82
N GLU A 161 -5.35 7.63 2.79
CA GLU A 161 -5.28 8.92 2.11
C GLU A 161 -4.27 9.87 2.74
N TYR A 162 -4.17 9.86 4.05
CA TYR A 162 -3.21 10.66 4.80
C TYR A 162 -1.79 10.11 4.68
N VAL A 163 -1.61 8.82 4.99
CA VAL A 163 -0.25 8.23 5.06
C VAL A 163 0.39 8.12 3.69
N SER A 164 -0.37 7.85 2.62
CA SER A 164 0.17 7.77 1.27
C SER A 164 0.69 9.13 0.77
N LYS A 165 0.02 10.22 1.10
CA LYS A 165 0.50 11.58 0.82
C LYS A 165 1.78 11.90 1.59
N LEU A 166 1.82 11.57 2.89
CA LEU A 166 2.99 11.76 3.74
C LEU A 166 4.20 10.97 3.22
N ASN A 167 3.99 9.70 2.88
CA ASN A 167 5.06 8.83 2.38
C ASN A 167 5.55 9.28 1.00
N MET A 168 4.67 9.78 0.14
CA MET A 168 5.08 10.37 -1.14
C MET A 168 5.97 11.59 -0.92
N GLU A 169 5.66 12.44 0.04
CA GLU A 169 6.49 13.59 0.38
C GLU A 169 7.84 13.17 0.96
N ARG A 170 7.89 12.14 1.82
CA ARG A 170 9.13 11.52 2.31
C ARG A 170 10.00 11.04 1.14
N MET A 171 9.41 10.33 0.17
CA MET A 171 10.13 9.87 -1.01
C MET A 171 10.70 11.03 -1.83
N LYS A 172 9.93 12.10 -2.06
CA LYS A 172 10.42 13.31 -2.76
C LYS A 172 11.61 13.93 -2.05
N GLN A 173 11.55 14.07 -0.73
CA GLN A 173 12.64 14.65 0.07
C GLN A 173 13.90 13.79 -0.05
N ILE A 174 13.79 12.46 0.05
CA ILE A 174 14.90 11.52 -0.09
C ILE A 174 15.54 11.67 -1.48
N PHE A 175 14.76 11.65 -2.54
CA PHE A 175 15.29 11.77 -3.90
C PHE A 175 15.89 13.15 -4.19
N ASN A 176 15.33 14.23 -3.63
CA ASN A 176 15.90 15.57 -3.74
C ASN A 176 17.27 15.66 -3.05
N GLN A 177 17.40 15.12 -1.84
CA GLN A 177 18.68 15.08 -1.11
C GLN A 177 19.72 14.25 -1.88
N LEU A 178 19.34 13.11 -2.44
CA LEU A 178 20.21 12.29 -3.28
C LEU A 178 20.65 13.03 -4.55
N ALA A 179 19.74 13.78 -5.18
CA ALA A 179 20.08 14.58 -6.36
C ALA A 179 21.06 15.72 -6.02
N GLN A 180 20.91 16.38 -4.89
CA GLN A 180 21.84 17.41 -4.41
C GLN A 180 23.21 16.81 -4.12
N PHE A 181 23.24 15.66 -3.44
CA PHE A 181 24.50 14.95 -3.16
C PHE A 181 25.26 14.55 -4.43
N ARG A 182 24.57 14.06 -5.45
CA ARG A 182 25.18 13.74 -6.74
C ARG A 182 25.76 14.95 -7.45
N ARG A 183 25.09 16.11 -7.36
CA ARG A 183 25.57 17.37 -7.99
C ARG A 183 26.81 17.95 -7.31
N SER A 184 27.02 17.64 -6.02
CA SER A 184 28.21 18.09 -5.28
C SER A 184 29.50 17.33 -5.63
N GLY A 185 29.46 16.41 -6.62
CA GLY A 185 30.64 15.67 -7.09
C GLY A 185 31.13 14.58 -6.13
N GLN A 186 30.42 14.30 -5.06
CA GLN A 186 30.76 13.23 -4.12
C GLN A 186 30.30 11.89 -4.71
N THR A 187 31.17 11.22 -5.43
CA THR A 187 30.95 9.91 -6.03
C THR A 187 31.49 8.80 -5.12
N GLY A 188 30.81 8.52 -4.04
CA GLY A 188 31.09 7.35 -3.20
C GLY A 188 30.08 6.23 -3.43
N PRO A 189 30.41 4.96 -3.15
CA PRO A 189 29.47 3.83 -3.31
C PRO A 189 28.35 3.79 -2.28
N GLY A 190 28.24 4.76 -1.37
CA GLY A 190 27.22 4.83 -0.33
C GLY A 190 26.73 6.24 -0.07
N ILE A 191 25.57 6.36 0.59
CA ILE A 191 25.07 7.63 1.10
C ILE A 191 25.89 7.98 2.34
N PRO A 192 26.44 9.21 2.46
CA PRO A 192 27.18 9.63 3.65
C PRO A 192 26.32 9.48 4.91
N HIS A 193 26.96 9.09 6.01
CA HIS A 193 26.28 8.90 7.30
C HIS A 193 25.55 10.16 7.78
N GLU A 194 26.06 11.34 7.46
CA GLU A 194 25.44 12.63 7.74
C GLU A 194 24.11 12.82 6.98
N LEU A 195 24.08 12.42 5.71
CA LEU A 195 22.86 12.49 4.90
C LEU A 195 21.83 11.48 5.38
N LEU A 196 22.24 10.27 5.76
CA LEU A 196 21.36 9.29 6.40
C LEU A 196 20.78 9.82 7.73
N ALA A 197 21.58 10.53 8.52
CA ALA A 197 21.14 11.15 9.76
C ALA A 197 20.12 12.28 9.51
N GLN A 198 20.28 13.06 8.43
CA GLN A 198 19.31 14.08 8.02
C GLN A 198 18.00 13.43 7.49
N MET A 199 18.11 12.34 6.72
CA MET A 199 16.95 11.60 6.22
C MET A 199 16.13 10.97 7.35
N LYS A 200 16.77 10.55 8.46
CA LYS A 200 16.07 10.06 9.66
C LYS A 200 15.30 11.15 10.42
N LYS A 201 15.59 12.43 10.17
CA LYS A 201 14.84 13.56 10.74
C LYS A 201 13.56 13.91 9.98
N ILE A 202 13.31 13.28 8.83
CA ILE A 202 12.06 13.44 8.10
C ILE A 202 10.92 12.96 9.02
N PRO A 203 9.80 13.69 9.14
CA PRO A 203 8.72 13.35 10.04
C PRO A 203 8.27 11.89 9.85
N LYS A 204 8.31 11.12 10.92
CA LYS A 204 7.76 9.77 10.94
C LYS A 204 6.24 9.86 10.99
N ILE A 205 5.58 8.82 10.50
CA ILE A 205 4.15 8.66 10.78
C ILE A 205 4.02 8.64 12.31
N PRO A 206 3.14 9.43 12.93
CA PRO A 206 2.86 9.30 14.34
C PRO A 206 2.54 7.84 14.61
N GLY A 207 3.52 7.10 15.11
CA GLY A 207 3.36 5.73 15.56
C GLY A 207 2.64 5.82 16.89
N GLU A 208 1.48 5.27 16.93
CA GLU A 208 0.53 5.16 18.01
C GLU A 208 -0.78 5.86 17.63
N ILE A 209 -1.54 5.19 16.76
CA ILE A 209 -2.96 5.20 17.05
C ILE A 209 -3.11 4.24 18.23
N SER A 210 -2.83 4.76 19.42
CA SER A 210 -3.30 4.20 20.67
C SER A 210 -4.79 4.03 20.49
N VAL A 211 -5.26 2.78 20.46
CA VAL A 211 -6.67 2.43 20.44
C VAL A 211 -7.18 2.64 21.87
N SER A 212 -7.16 3.89 22.33
CA SER A 212 -8.01 4.32 23.44
C SER A 212 -9.37 4.60 22.81
N GLY A 213 -10.37 3.84 23.25
CA GLY A 213 -11.74 3.92 22.77
C GLY A 213 -12.31 5.35 22.87
N GLY A 214 -12.27 6.04 21.74
CA GLY A 214 -12.95 7.30 21.50
C GLY A 214 -13.66 7.18 20.17
N THR A 215 -14.97 7.24 20.21
CA THR A 215 -15.84 7.41 19.05
C THR A 215 -15.39 8.67 18.30
N MET A 216 -14.64 8.51 17.22
CA MET A 216 -14.46 9.58 16.25
C MET A 216 -15.77 9.69 15.45
N GLY A 217 -16.54 10.74 15.73
CA GLY A 217 -17.57 11.23 14.83
C GLY A 217 -16.98 11.55 13.45
N PRO A 218 -17.81 11.56 12.40
CA PRO A 218 -17.34 11.94 11.07
C PRO A 218 -16.74 13.36 11.14
N PRO A 219 -15.62 13.62 10.41
CA PRO A 219 -15.09 14.97 10.34
C PRO A 219 -16.15 15.88 9.71
N ASP A 220 -16.41 17.01 10.37
CA ASP A 220 -17.26 18.08 9.85
C ASP A 220 -16.77 18.50 8.47
N VAL A 221 -17.54 18.16 7.45
CA VAL A 221 -17.35 18.68 6.10
C VAL A 221 -17.99 20.07 6.08
N PRO A 222 -17.26 21.14 5.87
CA PRO A 222 -17.87 22.46 5.68
C PRO A 222 -18.75 22.41 4.42
N ASP A 223 -20.04 22.68 4.61
CA ASP A 223 -21.03 22.83 3.54
C ASP A 223 -20.73 24.10 2.72
N ASN A 224 -19.99 23.97 1.65
CA ASN A 224 -19.64 25.06 0.74
C ASN A 224 -20.58 25.09 -0.48
N ARG A 225 -21.91 25.10 -0.25
CA ARG A 225 -22.89 25.48 -1.25
C ARG A 225 -23.17 26.98 -1.15
N LYS A 226 -22.29 27.82 -1.68
CA LYS A 226 -22.60 29.16 -2.26
C LYS A 226 -21.32 29.89 -2.60
N ALA A 227 -20.93 29.86 -3.87
CA ALA A 227 -20.42 31.02 -4.61
C ALA A 227 -20.06 30.54 -6.03
N GLY A 228 -20.80 31.04 -7.01
CA GLY A 228 -20.49 30.85 -8.43
C GLY A 228 -19.31 31.70 -8.84
N GLY A 229 -18.54 31.24 -9.82
CA GLY A 229 -17.46 31.99 -10.44
C GLY A 229 -16.56 31.05 -11.22
N GLY A 230 -16.62 31.10 -12.56
CA GLY A 230 -15.89 30.21 -13.46
C GLY A 230 -14.39 30.35 -13.36
N GLY A 231 -13.74 29.22 -13.33
CA GLY A 231 -12.31 29.07 -13.48
C GLY A 231 -12.02 27.66 -13.96
N ARG A 232 -11.66 27.51 -15.25
CA ARG A 232 -11.22 26.23 -15.80
C ARG A 232 -9.90 25.84 -15.13
N HIS A 233 -9.94 24.90 -14.19
CA HIS A 233 -8.76 24.17 -13.77
C HIS A 233 -8.78 22.81 -14.46
N SER A 234 -7.81 22.59 -15.33
CA SER A 234 -7.50 21.31 -15.95
C SER A 234 -7.14 20.32 -14.84
N SER A 235 -8.07 19.43 -14.52
CA SER A 235 -7.76 18.21 -13.77
C SER A 235 -6.94 17.32 -14.69
N LEU A 236 -5.66 17.19 -14.44
CA LEU A 236 -4.82 16.16 -15.03
C LEU A 236 -5.32 14.81 -14.52
N ASP A 237 -6.07 14.15 -15.37
CA ASP A 237 -6.62 12.82 -15.18
C ASP A 237 -5.49 11.80 -15.37
N TYR A 238 -4.95 11.28 -14.25
CA TYR A 238 -3.85 10.30 -14.23
C TYR A 238 -4.33 8.85 -14.46
N THR A 239 -5.43 8.65 -15.16
CA THR A 239 -6.02 7.31 -15.38
C THR A 239 -5.64 6.65 -16.70
N GLU A 240 -4.82 7.24 -17.58
CA GLU A 240 -4.70 6.76 -18.95
C GLU A 240 -3.33 6.25 -19.42
N THR A 241 -2.39 5.89 -18.53
CA THR A 241 -1.08 5.37 -19.01
C THR A 241 -0.82 3.89 -18.69
N ALA A 242 -1.82 3.12 -18.26
CA ALA A 242 -1.67 1.68 -18.01
C ALA A 242 -2.48 0.77 -18.97
N ALA A 243 -3.02 1.29 -20.05
CA ALA A 243 -3.95 0.55 -20.90
C ALA A 243 -3.51 0.38 -22.37
N ASN A 244 -2.23 0.54 -22.70
CA ASN A 244 -1.81 0.34 -24.10
C ASN A 244 -0.46 -0.34 -24.26
N THR A 245 -0.33 -1.55 -23.70
CA THR A 245 0.57 -2.58 -24.23
C THR A 245 -0.24 -3.86 -24.37
N ARG A 246 -0.86 -4.03 -25.53
CA ARG A 246 -1.26 -5.34 -26.03
C ARG A 246 0.03 -6.04 -26.42
N ASP A 247 0.64 -6.73 -25.49
CA ASP A 247 1.63 -7.73 -25.81
C ASP A 247 0.92 -8.98 -26.32
N THR A 248 0.96 -9.15 -27.63
CA THR A 248 0.68 -10.39 -28.30
C THR A 248 1.66 -11.44 -27.81
N ILE A 249 1.18 -12.36 -26.97
CA ILE A 249 1.92 -13.57 -26.60
C ILE A 249 2.04 -14.44 -27.84
N PRO A 250 3.26 -14.84 -28.28
CA PRO A 250 3.41 -15.84 -29.32
C PRO A 250 2.95 -17.21 -28.79
N ASP A 251 2.09 -17.86 -29.55
CA ASP A 251 1.62 -19.21 -29.29
C ASP A 251 2.77 -20.23 -29.54
N TYR A 252 3.38 -20.75 -28.48
CA TYR A 252 4.31 -21.87 -28.56
C TYR A 252 3.56 -23.19 -28.39
N ARG A 253 2.85 -23.60 -29.45
CA ARG A 253 2.49 -24.99 -29.66
C ARG A 253 3.20 -25.50 -30.90
N GLN A 254 4.39 -26.05 -30.69
CA GLN A 254 4.93 -27.19 -31.43
C GLN A 254 5.93 -27.93 -30.56
#